data_481c5ac0a00ffbcd9d54594e78b22b6e
#
_entry.id   481c5ac0a00ffbcd9d54594e78b22b6e
#
_cell.length_a   1.000
_cell.length_b   1.000
_cell.length_c   1.000
_cell.angle_alpha   90.00
_cell.angle_beta   90.00
_cell.angle_gamma   90.00
#
_symmetry.space_group_name_H-M   'P 1'
#
loop_
_entity.id
_entity.type
_entity.pdbx_description
1 polymer ?
#
loop_
_entity_poly.entity_id
_entity_poly.type
_entity_poly.pdbx_seq_one_letter_code
_entity_poly.pdbx_strand_id
1 'polypeptide(L)'
;MPRSGTFTRPYGCVRTPCHSGRVLQGDMQMGLFSQDITSMDDLYMHTLQDIYYAENQIVKALPKMIKKASNVDLKSGLSGHLEESRNHVARLEQAFGMLGCEVKAVNCPAIDGILKEADEVTGDIASAGVLDAAIAAAAQAVEHYEITRYGTLIAWSKELGHVDVAELLEQTLTEEYAADDKLTALAEARLNMAA
;
A
#
# COMPACT_ATOMS: atom_id res chain seq x y z
N MET A 1 -14.14 36.69 -35.22
CA MET A 1 -14.07 35.97 -33.91
C MET A 1 -14.24 34.50 -34.21
N PRO A 2 -13.21 33.66 -34.09
CA PRO A 2 -13.37 32.19 -34.11
C PRO A 2 -13.33 31.67 -32.68
N ARG A 3 -14.24 30.75 -32.40
CA ARG A 3 -14.40 30.07 -31.10
C ARG A 3 -13.33 29.00 -30.92
N SER A 4 -12.62 29.09 -29.81
CA SER A 4 -11.70 28.05 -29.33
C SER A 4 -12.49 26.82 -28.86
N GLY A 5 -12.42 25.74 -29.62
CA GLY A 5 -12.92 24.43 -29.21
C GLY A 5 -11.85 23.74 -28.39
N THR A 6 -12.12 23.52 -27.10
CA THR A 6 -11.32 22.62 -26.25
C THR A 6 -11.58 21.17 -26.67
N PHE A 7 -10.57 20.55 -27.22
CA PHE A 7 -10.58 19.14 -27.62
C PHE A 7 -10.20 18.31 -26.39
N THR A 8 -11.20 17.79 -25.67
CA THR A 8 -10.97 16.76 -24.66
C THR A 8 -10.73 15.42 -25.36
N ARG A 9 -9.50 14.91 -25.25
CA ARG A 9 -9.19 13.53 -25.66
C ARG A 9 -9.82 12.56 -24.65
N PRO A 10 -10.56 11.53 -25.06
CA PRO A 10 -10.94 10.46 -24.17
C PRO A 10 -9.70 9.61 -23.85
N TYR A 11 -9.43 9.40 -22.58
CA TYR A 11 -8.36 8.55 -22.10
C TYR A 11 -8.67 7.10 -22.47
N GLY A 12 -7.97 6.58 -23.46
CA GLY A 12 -8.03 5.19 -23.86
C GLY A 12 -6.93 4.41 -23.15
N CYS A 13 -7.32 3.41 -22.37
CA CYS A 13 -6.43 2.33 -21.97
C CYS A 13 -5.82 1.71 -23.22
N VAL A 14 -4.52 1.84 -23.44
CA VAL A 14 -3.86 1.32 -24.65
C VAL A 14 -3.87 -0.19 -24.60
N ARG A 15 -4.80 -0.80 -25.34
CA ARG A 15 -4.74 -2.24 -25.62
C ARG A 15 -3.59 -2.47 -26.61
N THR A 16 -2.47 -2.98 -26.13
CA THR A 16 -1.43 -3.51 -27.02
C THR A 16 -1.89 -4.83 -27.63
N PRO A 17 -1.87 -4.99 -28.97
CA PRO A 17 -2.19 -6.28 -29.60
C PRO A 17 -1.04 -7.26 -29.36
N CYS A 18 -1.39 -8.51 -29.03
CA CYS A 18 -0.49 -9.64 -29.06
C CYS A 18 0.19 -9.77 -30.43
N HIS A 19 1.49 -9.52 -30.50
CA HIS A 19 2.31 -9.88 -31.64
C HIS A 19 3.06 -11.18 -31.34
N SER A 20 2.68 -12.22 -32.08
CA SER A 20 3.44 -13.47 -32.21
C SER A 20 4.71 -13.19 -33.03
N GLY A 21 5.88 -13.21 -32.41
CA GLY A 21 7.16 -12.97 -33.07
C GLY A 21 8.32 -13.70 -32.40
N ARG A 22 8.65 -14.86 -32.95
CA ARG A 22 9.95 -15.54 -33.06
C ARG A 22 10.97 -15.40 -31.91
N VAL A 23 11.17 -16.53 -31.23
CA VAL A 23 12.23 -16.84 -30.26
C VAL A 23 13.60 -16.65 -30.89
N LEU A 24 14.44 -15.78 -30.30
CA LEU A 24 15.90 -15.87 -30.34
C LEU A 24 16.38 -16.11 -28.93
N GLN A 25 17.04 -17.26 -28.73
CA GLN A 25 17.70 -17.65 -27.48
C GLN A 25 18.85 -16.68 -27.18
N GLY A 26 18.74 -15.98 -26.08
CA GLY A 26 19.81 -15.26 -25.41
C GLY A 26 19.42 -15.21 -23.95
N ASP A 27 20.19 -15.89 -23.10
CA ASP A 27 20.02 -15.88 -21.64
C ASP A 27 20.20 -14.46 -21.11
N MET A 28 19.08 -13.76 -20.95
CA MET A 28 19.01 -12.52 -20.20
C MET A 28 18.18 -12.80 -18.95
N GLN A 29 18.85 -12.69 -17.83
CA GLN A 29 18.29 -12.75 -16.49
C GLN A 29 17.10 -11.78 -16.43
N MET A 30 15.88 -12.30 -16.60
CA MET A 30 14.66 -11.51 -16.57
C MET A 30 14.51 -10.93 -15.16
N GLY A 31 14.55 -9.60 -15.06
CA GLY A 31 14.18 -8.89 -13.85
C GLY A 31 12.78 -9.30 -13.38
N LEU A 32 12.52 -9.18 -12.08
CA LEU A 32 11.29 -9.54 -11.39
C LEU A 32 10.01 -8.82 -11.90
N PHE A 33 10.13 -7.99 -12.94
CA PHE A 33 9.04 -7.19 -13.49
C PHE A 33 8.64 -7.71 -14.87
N SER A 34 7.40 -8.13 -15.02
CA SER A 34 6.85 -8.67 -16.26
C SER A 34 6.49 -7.61 -17.32
N GLN A 35 6.71 -6.34 -17.04
CA GLN A 35 6.49 -5.22 -17.97
C GLN A 35 7.61 -4.19 -17.82
N ASP A 36 8.13 -3.69 -18.96
CA ASP A 36 9.07 -2.56 -18.96
C ASP A 36 8.33 -1.29 -18.52
N ILE A 37 8.80 -0.65 -17.47
CA ILE A 37 8.32 0.66 -17.02
C ILE A 37 9.08 1.70 -17.84
N THR A 38 8.38 2.39 -18.74
CA THR A 38 8.98 3.34 -19.70
C THR A 38 8.41 4.75 -19.62
N SER A 39 7.30 4.91 -18.87
CA SER A 39 6.62 6.20 -18.70
C SER A 39 6.23 6.42 -17.23
N MET A 40 5.83 7.66 -16.89
CA MET A 40 5.26 7.96 -15.58
C MET A 40 3.91 7.25 -15.38
N ASP A 41 3.12 7.07 -16.44
CA ASP A 41 1.88 6.29 -16.37
C ASP A 41 2.15 4.83 -16.01
N ASP A 42 3.16 4.20 -16.62
CA ASP A 42 3.54 2.82 -16.29
C ASP A 42 4.01 2.71 -14.83
N LEU A 43 4.83 3.66 -14.35
CA LEU A 43 5.33 3.68 -12.98
C LEU A 43 4.20 3.93 -11.98
N TYR A 44 3.28 4.83 -12.29
CA TYR A 44 2.10 5.11 -11.50
C TYR A 44 1.21 3.89 -11.35
N MET A 45 0.88 3.23 -12.47
CA MET A 45 0.07 2.01 -12.47
C MET A 45 0.76 0.87 -11.73
N HIS A 46 2.07 0.69 -11.90
CA HIS A 46 2.85 -0.30 -11.16
C HIS A 46 2.77 -0.04 -9.66
N THR A 47 2.94 1.22 -9.22
CA THR A 47 2.91 1.58 -7.80
C THR A 47 1.51 1.46 -7.20
N LEU A 48 0.45 1.74 -7.99
CA LEU A 48 -0.93 1.50 -7.57
C LEU A 48 -1.22 0.00 -7.37
N GLN A 49 -0.71 -0.85 -8.26
CA GLN A 49 -0.80 -2.32 -8.14
C GLN A 49 0.03 -2.87 -6.97
N ASP A 50 1.17 -2.24 -6.69
CA ASP A 50 2.07 -2.57 -5.59
C ASP A 50 1.40 -2.31 -4.23
N ILE A 51 0.81 -1.12 -4.04
CA ILE A 51 0.11 -0.80 -2.78
C ILE A 51 -1.18 -1.61 -2.62
N TYR A 52 -1.89 -1.91 -3.70
CA TYR A 52 -3.05 -2.80 -3.65
C TYR A 52 -2.68 -4.22 -3.18
N TYR A 53 -1.53 -4.73 -3.63
CA TYR A 53 -0.99 -5.97 -3.08
C TYR A 53 -0.68 -5.84 -1.60
N ALA A 54 0.03 -4.75 -1.21
CA ALA A 54 0.46 -4.52 0.15
C ALA A 54 -0.71 -4.48 1.13
N GLU A 55 -1.75 -3.71 0.85
CA GLU A 55 -2.98 -3.64 1.66
C GLU A 55 -3.62 -5.02 1.87
N ASN A 56 -3.69 -5.81 0.80
CA ASN A 56 -4.22 -7.17 0.90
C ASN A 56 -3.36 -8.10 1.77
N GLN A 57 -2.04 -7.89 1.85
CA GLN A 57 -1.18 -8.64 2.78
C GLN A 57 -1.33 -8.14 4.21
N ILE A 58 -1.45 -6.82 4.42
CA ILE A 58 -1.69 -6.20 5.74
C ILE A 58 -3.00 -6.71 6.34
N VAL A 59 -4.09 -6.68 5.58
CA VAL A 59 -5.40 -7.24 6.01
C VAL A 59 -5.29 -8.69 6.46
N LYS A 60 -4.43 -9.50 5.82
CA LYS A 60 -4.18 -10.90 6.21
C LYS A 60 -3.29 -11.03 7.44
N ALA A 61 -2.34 -10.11 7.65
CA ALA A 61 -1.38 -10.15 8.75
C ALA A 61 -1.96 -9.64 10.07
N LEU A 62 -2.75 -8.57 10.03
CA LEU A 62 -3.31 -7.90 11.22
C LEU A 62 -4.03 -8.83 12.20
N PRO A 63 -4.88 -9.81 11.79
CA PRO A 63 -5.52 -10.73 12.73
C PRO A 63 -4.54 -11.53 13.59
N LYS A 64 -3.35 -11.86 13.06
CA LYS A 64 -2.30 -12.56 13.80
C LYS A 64 -1.65 -11.64 14.83
N MET A 65 -1.38 -10.39 14.47
CA MET A 65 -0.83 -9.38 15.40
C MET A 65 -1.82 -9.09 16.53
N ILE A 66 -3.10 -8.87 16.22
CA ILE A 66 -4.17 -8.68 17.22
C ILE A 66 -4.24 -9.84 18.21
N LYS A 67 -4.11 -11.08 17.71
CA LYS A 67 -4.11 -12.27 18.57
C LYS A 67 -2.90 -12.36 19.50
N LYS A 68 -1.72 -11.95 19.03
CA LYS A 68 -0.47 -11.97 19.79
C LYS A 68 -0.41 -10.86 20.86
N ALA A 69 -0.94 -9.68 20.58
CA ALA A 69 -0.93 -8.55 21.48
C ALA A 69 -1.63 -8.89 22.81
N SER A 70 -1.15 -8.37 23.92
CA SER A 70 -1.73 -8.50 25.26
C SER A 70 -2.38 -7.20 25.75
N ASN A 71 -1.83 -6.05 25.39
CA ASN A 71 -2.36 -4.73 25.75
C ASN A 71 -3.71 -4.47 25.05
N VAL A 72 -4.70 -4.03 25.84
CA VAL A 72 -6.08 -3.84 25.36
C VAL A 72 -6.19 -2.69 24.35
N ASP A 73 -5.46 -1.59 24.59
CA ASP A 73 -5.51 -0.42 23.73
C ASP A 73 -4.79 -0.70 22.40
N LEU A 74 -3.66 -1.43 22.44
CA LEU A 74 -2.98 -1.89 21.24
C LEU A 74 -3.88 -2.83 20.40
N LYS A 75 -4.54 -3.80 21.04
CA LYS A 75 -5.52 -4.66 20.36
C LYS A 75 -6.64 -3.88 19.69
N SER A 76 -7.17 -2.89 20.41
CA SER A 76 -8.25 -2.03 19.91
C SER A 76 -7.77 -1.20 18.71
N GLY A 77 -6.57 -0.61 18.80
CA GLY A 77 -5.94 0.14 17.71
C GLY A 77 -5.75 -0.71 16.45
N LEU A 78 -5.12 -1.88 16.59
CA LEU A 78 -4.90 -2.82 15.48
C LEU A 78 -6.22 -3.35 14.89
N SER A 79 -7.26 -3.53 15.72
CA SER A 79 -8.57 -3.96 15.23
C SER A 79 -9.28 -2.86 14.43
N GLY A 80 -9.15 -1.60 14.86
CA GLY A 80 -9.63 -0.43 14.10
C GLY A 80 -8.92 -0.33 12.77
N HIS A 81 -7.59 -0.39 12.78
CA HIS A 81 -6.77 -0.34 11.56
C HIS A 81 -7.10 -1.48 10.57
N LEU A 82 -7.43 -2.69 11.05
CA LEU A 82 -7.90 -3.77 10.17
C LEU A 82 -9.17 -3.39 9.38
N GLU A 83 -10.11 -2.69 10.00
CA GLU A 83 -11.31 -2.21 9.29
C GLU A 83 -10.96 -1.04 8.35
N GLU A 84 -10.06 -0.15 8.75
CA GLU A 84 -9.53 0.94 7.91
C GLU A 84 -8.83 0.35 6.67
N SER A 85 -7.93 -0.63 6.81
CA SER A 85 -7.24 -1.31 5.70
C SER A 85 -8.20 -2.00 4.72
N ARG A 86 -9.30 -2.56 5.21
CA ARG A 86 -10.36 -3.10 4.32
C ARG A 86 -11.01 -2.01 3.47
N ASN A 87 -11.20 -0.82 4.04
CA ASN A 87 -11.71 0.33 3.29
C ASN A 87 -10.67 0.85 2.31
N HIS A 88 -9.36 0.79 2.65
CA HIS A 88 -8.26 1.15 1.75
C HIS A 88 -8.24 0.25 0.51
N VAL A 89 -8.38 -1.07 0.70
CA VAL A 89 -8.54 -2.00 -0.43
C VAL A 89 -9.71 -1.60 -1.33
N ALA A 90 -10.88 -1.30 -0.75
CA ALA A 90 -12.06 -0.90 -1.53
C ALA A 90 -11.84 0.45 -2.25
N ARG A 91 -11.16 1.42 -1.62
CA ARG A 91 -10.80 2.69 -2.27
C ARG A 91 -9.82 2.50 -3.42
N LEU A 92 -8.85 1.59 -3.29
CA LEU A 92 -7.94 1.26 -4.39
C LEU A 92 -8.68 0.61 -5.55
N GLU A 93 -9.63 -0.29 -5.28
CA GLU A 93 -10.50 -0.86 -6.33
C GLU A 93 -11.33 0.22 -7.03
N GLN A 94 -11.84 1.20 -6.28
CA GLN A 94 -12.52 2.38 -6.85
C GLN A 94 -11.55 3.21 -7.71
N ALA A 95 -10.31 3.45 -7.26
CA ALA A 95 -9.28 4.17 -8.01
C ALA A 95 -8.97 3.49 -9.35
N PHE A 96 -8.82 2.15 -9.39
CA PHE A 96 -8.69 1.39 -10.65
C PHE A 96 -9.90 1.61 -11.57
N GLY A 97 -11.12 1.60 -11.01
CA GLY A 97 -12.35 1.88 -11.76
C GLY A 97 -12.39 3.28 -12.35
N MET A 98 -11.98 4.31 -11.60
CA MET A 98 -11.91 5.69 -12.06
C MET A 98 -10.87 5.88 -13.18
N LEU A 99 -9.78 5.12 -13.13
CA LEU A 99 -8.75 5.09 -14.18
C LEU A 99 -9.15 4.25 -15.40
N GLY A 100 -10.29 3.54 -15.35
CA GLY A 100 -10.73 2.66 -16.41
C GLY A 100 -9.87 1.41 -16.60
N CYS A 101 -9.19 0.97 -15.53
CA CYS A 101 -8.26 -0.14 -15.54
C CYS A 101 -8.80 -1.34 -14.78
N GLU A 102 -8.32 -2.54 -15.12
CA GLU A 102 -8.62 -3.76 -14.38
C GLU A 102 -7.92 -3.74 -13.02
N VAL A 103 -8.62 -4.17 -11.97
CA VAL A 103 -8.03 -4.36 -10.64
C VAL A 103 -7.00 -5.48 -10.70
N LYS A 104 -5.75 -5.15 -10.45
CA LYS A 104 -4.64 -6.10 -10.52
C LYS A 104 -3.61 -5.78 -9.43
N ALA A 105 -3.09 -6.82 -8.79
CA ALA A 105 -1.98 -6.73 -7.86
C ALA A 105 -0.65 -7.06 -8.58
N VAL A 106 0.42 -6.44 -8.12
CA VAL A 106 1.79 -6.83 -8.43
C VAL A 106 2.51 -7.13 -7.11
N ASN A 107 3.36 -8.17 -7.12
CA ASN A 107 4.06 -8.58 -5.90
C ASN A 107 4.96 -7.46 -5.36
N CYS A 108 4.84 -7.16 -4.07
CA CYS A 108 5.61 -6.12 -3.39
C CYS A 108 6.62 -6.74 -2.40
N PRO A 109 7.89 -6.88 -2.80
CA PRO A 109 8.92 -7.42 -1.90
C PRO A 109 9.16 -6.57 -0.65
N ALA A 110 8.82 -5.28 -0.69
CA ALA A 110 9.00 -4.38 0.45
C ALA A 110 8.06 -4.76 1.59
N ILE A 111 6.74 -4.83 1.32
CA ILE A 111 5.77 -5.20 2.36
C ILE A 111 5.97 -6.66 2.82
N ASP A 112 6.29 -7.57 1.89
CA ASP A 112 6.59 -8.97 2.23
C ASP A 112 7.77 -9.05 3.20
N GLY A 113 8.81 -8.21 3.00
CA GLY A 113 9.97 -8.11 3.88
C GLY A 113 9.61 -7.57 5.26
N ILE A 114 8.84 -6.48 5.34
CA ILE A 114 8.40 -5.86 6.60
C ILE A 114 7.54 -6.84 7.41
N LEU A 115 6.56 -7.48 6.77
CA LEU A 115 5.68 -8.44 7.45
C LEU A 115 6.42 -9.70 7.89
N LYS A 116 7.41 -10.16 7.12
CA LYS A 116 8.27 -11.29 7.47
C LYS A 116 9.12 -10.97 8.69
N GLU A 117 9.79 -9.81 8.71
CA GLU A 117 10.57 -9.35 9.85
C GLU A 117 9.69 -9.22 11.12
N ALA A 118 8.51 -8.62 11.00
CA ALA A 118 7.54 -8.53 12.08
C ALA A 118 7.17 -9.90 12.66
N ASP A 119 6.99 -10.90 11.80
CA ASP A 119 6.63 -12.26 12.22
C ASP A 119 7.79 -12.99 12.90
N GLU A 120 9.01 -12.84 12.38
CA GLU A 120 10.24 -13.42 12.94
C GLU A 120 10.51 -12.81 14.33
N VAL A 121 10.60 -11.49 14.44
CA VAL A 121 10.89 -10.80 15.71
C VAL A 121 9.84 -11.12 16.77
N THR A 122 8.55 -11.02 16.44
CA THR A 122 7.47 -11.31 17.40
C THR A 122 7.31 -12.80 17.71
N GLY A 123 7.96 -13.68 16.97
CA GLY A 123 8.02 -15.12 17.21
C GLY A 123 8.96 -15.52 18.33
N ASP A 124 10.02 -14.75 18.55
CA ASP A 124 11.11 -15.05 19.47
C ASP A 124 10.94 -14.42 20.87
N ILE A 125 9.92 -13.55 21.06
CA ILE A 125 9.72 -12.80 22.30
C ILE A 125 8.79 -13.57 23.26
N ALA A 126 9.29 -13.86 24.47
CA ALA A 126 8.54 -14.55 25.52
C ALA A 126 7.81 -13.60 26.49
N SER A 127 8.32 -12.37 26.69
CA SER A 127 7.70 -11.38 27.58
C SER A 127 6.54 -10.67 26.88
N ALA A 128 5.35 -10.66 27.50
CA ALA A 128 4.17 -10.05 26.94
C ALA A 128 4.34 -8.53 26.69
N GLY A 129 4.95 -7.81 27.64
CA GLY A 129 5.18 -6.37 27.50
C GLY A 129 6.18 -6.05 26.37
N VAL A 130 7.27 -6.81 26.27
CA VAL A 130 8.26 -6.68 25.18
C VAL A 130 7.60 -7.03 23.83
N LEU A 131 6.73 -8.04 23.80
CA LEU A 131 6.00 -8.43 22.61
C LEU A 131 5.05 -7.31 22.13
N ASP A 132 4.31 -6.67 23.04
CA ASP A 132 3.44 -5.55 22.70
C ASP A 132 4.24 -4.37 22.13
N ALA A 133 5.40 -4.04 22.71
CA ALA A 133 6.29 -3.01 22.18
C ALA A 133 6.81 -3.37 20.76
N ALA A 134 7.19 -4.63 20.55
CA ALA A 134 7.65 -5.10 19.24
C ALA A 134 6.52 -5.08 18.19
N ILE A 135 5.29 -5.44 18.57
CA ILE A 135 4.11 -5.38 17.68
C ILE A 135 3.82 -3.92 17.28
N ALA A 136 3.88 -2.98 18.25
CA ALA A 136 3.66 -1.57 17.94
C ALA A 136 4.73 -1.02 16.97
N ALA A 137 6.01 -1.34 17.20
CA ALA A 137 7.09 -0.93 16.32
C ALA A 137 6.96 -1.53 14.91
N ALA A 138 6.57 -2.81 14.81
CA ALA A 138 6.34 -3.46 13.52
C ALA A 138 5.13 -2.85 12.78
N ALA A 139 4.05 -2.52 13.48
CA ALA A 139 2.91 -1.82 12.90
C ALA A 139 3.32 -0.45 12.37
N GLN A 140 4.08 0.37 13.14
CA GLN A 140 4.58 1.66 12.66
C GLN A 140 5.44 1.54 11.39
N ALA A 141 6.24 0.50 11.25
CA ALA A 141 7.00 0.28 10.02
C ALA A 141 6.08 0.06 8.80
N VAL A 142 4.93 -0.58 8.99
CA VAL A 142 3.88 -0.74 7.97
C VAL A 142 3.26 0.62 7.64
N GLU A 143 2.81 1.39 8.65
CA GLU A 143 2.23 2.73 8.46
C GLU A 143 3.17 3.66 7.65
N HIS A 144 4.45 3.71 8.02
CA HIS A 144 5.43 4.55 7.31
C HIS A 144 5.65 4.11 5.86
N TYR A 145 5.57 2.81 5.57
CA TYR A 145 5.57 2.32 4.20
C TYR A 145 4.34 2.83 3.44
N GLU A 146 3.14 2.71 4.02
CA GLU A 146 1.87 3.13 3.40
C GLU A 146 1.81 4.63 3.20
N ILE A 147 2.19 5.43 4.22
CA ILE A 147 2.30 6.89 4.13
C ILE A 147 3.18 7.30 2.94
N THR A 148 4.34 6.66 2.77
CA THR A 148 5.24 6.95 1.65
C THR A 148 4.59 6.61 0.31
N ARG A 149 3.91 5.46 0.18
CA ARG A 149 3.27 5.02 -1.06
C ARG A 149 2.08 5.89 -1.43
N TYR A 150 1.18 6.15 -0.48
CA TYR A 150 0.02 7.00 -0.73
C TYR A 150 0.42 8.44 -1.04
N GLY A 151 1.38 9.02 -0.30
CA GLY A 151 1.90 10.35 -0.59
C GLY A 151 2.47 10.47 -2.01
N THR A 152 3.22 9.45 -2.45
CA THR A 152 3.76 9.38 -3.81
C THR A 152 2.66 9.27 -4.86
N LEU A 153 1.70 8.37 -4.67
CA LEU A 153 0.57 8.16 -5.60
C LEU A 153 -0.29 9.42 -5.74
N ILE A 154 -0.57 10.11 -4.63
CA ILE A 154 -1.32 11.38 -4.64
C ILE A 154 -0.58 12.45 -5.46
N ALA A 155 0.73 12.59 -5.25
CA ALA A 155 1.53 13.56 -6.01
C ALA A 155 1.52 13.25 -7.51
N TRP A 156 1.72 11.99 -7.89
CA TRP A 156 1.71 11.56 -9.28
C TRP A 156 0.31 11.61 -9.90
N SER A 157 -0.75 11.29 -9.14
CA SER A 157 -2.14 11.46 -9.61
C SER A 157 -2.42 12.90 -10.04
N LYS A 158 -1.99 13.87 -9.24
CA LYS A 158 -2.16 15.30 -9.56
C LYS A 158 -1.37 15.69 -10.81
N GLU A 159 -0.13 15.24 -10.93
CA GLU A 159 0.74 15.52 -12.09
C GLU A 159 0.19 14.92 -13.39
N LEU A 160 -0.36 13.71 -13.31
CA LEU A 160 -0.97 13.01 -14.45
C LEU A 160 -2.42 13.46 -14.75
N GLY A 161 -2.97 14.39 -13.96
CA GLY A 161 -4.31 14.94 -14.17
C GLY A 161 -5.45 14.09 -13.60
N HIS A 162 -5.15 13.09 -12.76
CA HIS A 162 -6.12 12.23 -12.07
C HIS A 162 -6.50 12.82 -10.71
N VAL A 163 -7.04 14.04 -10.71
CA VAL A 163 -7.32 14.80 -9.48
C VAL A 163 -8.32 14.08 -8.57
N ASP A 164 -9.36 13.50 -9.16
CA ASP A 164 -10.40 12.77 -8.42
C ASP A 164 -9.82 11.53 -7.69
N VAL A 165 -8.84 10.85 -8.31
CA VAL A 165 -8.12 9.74 -7.69
C VAL A 165 -7.22 10.25 -6.56
N ALA A 166 -6.55 11.39 -6.75
CA ALA A 166 -5.75 11.99 -5.68
C ALA A 166 -6.60 12.30 -4.45
N GLU A 167 -7.78 12.93 -4.61
CA GLU A 167 -8.71 13.25 -3.52
C GLU A 167 -9.21 11.98 -2.80
N LEU A 168 -9.43 10.89 -3.53
CA LEU A 168 -9.81 9.61 -2.95
C LEU A 168 -8.68 9.02 -2.09
N LEU A 169 -7.43 9.04 -2.58
CA LEU A 169 -6.27 8.50 -1.88
C LEU A 169 -5.84 9.38 -0.68
N GLU A 170 -6.13 10.68 -0.69
CA GLU A 170 -5.88 11.59 0.44
C GLU A 170 -6.66 11.18 1.70
N GLN A 171 -7.83 10.55 1.54
CA GLN A 171 -8.60 10.03 2.67
C GLN A 171 -7.83 8.91 3.37
N THR A 172 -7.29 7.96 2.59
CA THR A 172 -6.45 6.88 3.13
C THR A 172 -5.20 7.44 3.80
N LEU A 173 -4.45 8.32 3.14
CA LEU A 173 -3.25 8.92 3.73
C LEU A 173 -3.53 9.61 5.09
N THR A 174 -4.70 10.24 5.24
CA THR A 174 -5.10 10.86 6.50
C THR A 174 -5.34 9.83 7.59
N GLU A 175 -5.90 8.67 7.25
CA GLU A 175 -6.14 7.55 8.15
C GLU A 175 -4.81 6.90 8.57
N GLU A 176 -3.82 6.75 7.65
CA GLU A 176 -2.49 6.23 7.96
C GLU A 176 -1.71 7.13 8.94
N TYR A 177 -1.73 8.44 8.73
CA TYR A 177 -1.13 9.36 9.71
C TYR A 177 -1.78 9.25 11.08
N ALA A 178 -3.12 9.10 11.14
CA ALA A 178 -3.82 8.95 12.40
C ALA A 178 -3.53 7.60 13.08
N ALA A 179 -3.28 6.54 12.32
CA ALA A 179 -2.87 5.23 12.84
C ALA A 179 -1.45 5.29 13.42
N ASP A 180 -0.50 5.90 12.72
CA ASP A 180 0.87 6.10 13.20
C ASP A 180 0.92 6.96 14.48
N ASP A 181 0.17 8.06 14.54
CA ASP A 181 0.04 8.91 15.73
C ASP A 181 -0.50 8.13 16.93
N LYS A 182 -1.51 7.28 16.73
CA LYS A 182 -2.06 6.42 17.80
C LYS A 182 -1.03 5.42 18.31
N LEU A 183 -0.29 4.78 17.41
CA LEU A 183 0.78 3.83 17.77
C LEU A 183 1.90 4.53 18.53
N THR A 184 2.32 5.71 18.09
CA THR A 184 3.30 6.57 18.79
C THR A 184 2.82 6.89 20.21
N ALA A 185 1.58 7.37 20.37
CA ALA A 185 1.02 7.69 21.68
C ALA A 185 0.97 6.47 22.62
N LEU A 186 0.61 5.29 22.10
CA LEU A 186 0.59 4.04 22.85
C LEU A 186 2.02 3.62 23.28
N ALA A 187 2.99 3.71 22.37
CA ALA A 187 4.38 3.35 22.64
C ALA A 187 4.98 4.25 23.73
N GLU A 188 4.80 5.55 23.64
CA GLU A 188 5.32 6.54 24.61
C GLU A 188 4.60 6.47 25.97
N ALA A 189 3.29 6.19 25.98
CA ALA A 189 2.52 6.20 27.20
C ALA A 189 2.84 5.01 28.13
N ARG A 190 2.99 3.79 27.62
CA ARG A 190 3.14 2.60 28.46
C ARG A 190 3.88 1.42 27.84
N LEU A 191 3.81 1.17 26.54
CA LEU A 191 4.35 -0.09 25.98
C LEU A 191 5.86 -0.20 26.16
N ASN A 192 6.60 0.88 25.93
CA ASN A 192 8.06 0.90 26.08
C ASN A 192 8.53 0.82 27.55
N MET A 193 7.64 1.13 28.51
CA MET A 193 7.95 1.11 29.94
C MET A 193 7.56 -0.21 30.63
N ALA A 194 6.72 -1.02 29.99
CA ALA A 194 6.24 -2.29 30.52
C ALA A 194 7.13 -3.48 30.10
N ALA A 195 8.19 -3.20 29.31
CA ALA A 195 9.11 -4.18 28.75
C ALA A 195 10.28 -4.54 29.70
#